data_37ba8a0407da0492aec5781424ede521
#
_entry.id   37ba8a0407da0492aec5781424ede521
#
_cell.length_a   1.000
_cell.length_b   1.000
_cell.length_c   1.000
_cell.angle_alpha   90.00
_cell.angle_beta   90.00
_cell.angle_gamma   90.00
#
_symmetry.space_group_name_H-M   'P 1'
#
loop_
_entity.id
_entity.type
_entity.pdbx_description
1 polymer ?
#
loop_
_entity_poly.entity_id
_entity_poly.type
_entity_poly.pdbx_seq_one_letter_code
_entity_poly.pdbx_strand_id
1 'polypeptide(L)'
;MLTHLVTGLLTGWSLIIAVGPQNALILRQGIRREHLGVVVGICILADVLLIGAGTVGIGAIVLLAPWALEVLRWLGVAYLLWFAWTSLRSARTASGLEADTQQRSLKSIVLTTLALTFLNPGVYLDTVVMLGNLAHQQGHGGVGPFTIGAMLGSATWFLGIGYGARGLSRYLARPRVWQVLDVIIAIVLVILAVRLALG
;
A
#
# COMPACT_ATOMS: atom_id res chain seq x y z
N MET A 1 8.80 3.01 27.27
CA MET A 1 7.57 2.54 26.58
C MET A 1 7.03 3.56 25.59
N LEU A 2 6.69 4.77 26.01
CA LEU A 2 6.13 5.79 25.08
C LEU A 2 7.09 6.13 23.94
N THR A 3 8.37 6.28 24.22
CA THR A 3 9.40 6.56 23.20
C THR A 3 9.43 5.50 22.10
N HIS A 4 9.47 4.20 22.47
CA HIS A 4 9.48 3.12 21.48
C HIS A 4 8.19 3.06 20.66
N LEU A 5 7.03 3.33 21.27
CA LEU A 5 5.75 3.40 20.57
C LEU A 5 5.75 4.54 19.55
N VAL A 6 6.19 5.72 19.94
CA VAL A 6 6.28 6.89 19.03
C VAL A 6 7.30 6.62 17.92
N THR A 7 8.46 6.05 18.25
CA THR A 7 9.45 5.63 17.24
C THR A 7 8.86 4.65 16.25
N GLY A 8 8.15 3.63 16.72
CA GLY A 8 7.46 2.67 15.85
C GLY A 8 6.44 3.33 14.94
N LEU A 9 5.61 4.23 15.48
CA LEU A 9 4.60 4.98 14.70
C LEU A 9 5.25 5.83 13.60
N LEU A 10 6.27 6.58 13.95
CA LEU A 10 6.98 7.44 12.98
C LEU A 10 7.73 6.62 11.92
N THR A 11 8.34 5.50 12.33
CA THR A 11 8.99 4.57 11.41
C THR A 11 7.97 3.94 10.46
N GLY A 12 6.84 3.47 10.97
CA GLY A 12 5.72 2.97 10.16
C GLY A 12 5.27 4.01 9.14
N TRP A 13 5.03 5.24 9.56
CA TRP A 13 4.70 6.33 8.64
C TRP A 13 5.77 6.55 7.58
N SER A 14 7.04 6.61 7.96
CA SER A 14 8.13 6.90 7.01
C SER A 14 8.23 5.88 5.88
N LEU A 15 7.89 4.62 6.14
CA LEU A 15 7.89 3.55 5.14
C LEU A 15 6.62 3.56 4.28
N ILE A 16 5.46 3.82 4.88
CA ILE A 16 4.15 3.74 4.20
C ILE A 16 3.81 5.03 3.43
N ILE A 17 4.35 6.19 3.83
CA ILE A 17 4.16 7.49 3.15
C ILE A 17 4.64 7.46 1.70
N ALA A 18 5.65 6.66 1.38
CA ALA A 18 6.07 6.46 0.00
C ALA A 18 4.85 6.01 -0.83
N VAL A 19 4.45 6.85 -1.80
CA VAL A 19 3.25 6.62 -2.60
C VAL A 19 3.43 5.33 -3.41
N GLY A 20 2.91 4.24 -2.86
CA GLY A 20 2.88 2.94 -3.49
C GLY A 20 1.53 2.65 -4.16
N PRO A 21 1.41 1.49 -4.84
CA PRO A 21 0.17 1.09 -5.50
C PRO A 21 -1.01 0.94 -4.53
N GLN A 22 -0.77 0.56 -3.27
CA GLN A 22 -1.78 0.50 -2.21
C GLN A 22 -2.35 1.89 -1.89
N ASN A 23 -1.47 2.89 -1.67
CA ASN A 23 -1.88 4.26 -1.40
C ASN A 23 -2.68 4.85 -2.57
N ALA A 24 -2.27 4.56 -3.82
CA ALA A 24 -2.99 4.98 -5.02
C ALA A 24 -4.41 4.37 -5.08
N LEU A 25 -4.54 3.07 -4.74
CA LEU A 25 -5.86 2.41 -4.70
C LEU A 25 -6.75 3.02 -3.60
N ILE A 26 -6.23 3.21 -2.38
CA ILE A 26 -6.97 3.80 -1.26
C ILE A 26 -7.44 5.21 -1.61
N LEU A 27 -6.55 6.04 -2.18
CA LEU A 27 -6.88 7.38 -2.63
C LEU A 27 -8.04 7.34 -3.65
N ARG A 28 -7.93 6.46 -4.65
CA ARG A 28 -8.95 6.27 -5.69
C ARG A 28 -10.31 5.86 -5.10
N GLN A 29 -10.34 4.88 -4.19
CA GLN A 29 -11.58 4.42 -3.56
C GLN A 29 -12.16 5.50 -2.61
N GLY A 30 -11.31 6.27 -1.93
CA GLY A 30 -11.73 7.40 -1.12
C GLY A 30 -12.44 8.47 -1.95
N ILE A 31 -11.89 8.85 -3.10
CA ILE A 31 -12.49 9.83 -4.01
C ILE A 31 -13.82 9.31 -4.59
N ARG A 32 -13.86 8.03 -5.00
CA ARG A 32 -15.07 7.38 -5.54
C ARG A 32 -16.12 7.09 -4.48
N ARG A 33 -15.75 7.12 -3.20
CA ARG A 33 -16.58 6.73 -2.06
C ARG A 33 -17.11 5.29 -2.13
N GLU A 34 -16.42 4.42 -2.86
CA GLU A 34 -16.82 3.03 -3.08
C GLU A 34 -15.93 2.09 -2.28
N HIS A 35 -16.53 1.20 -1.50
CA HIS A 35 -15.86 0.11 -0.75
C HIS A 35 -14.60 0.53 0.03
N LEU A 36 -14.43 1.83 0.35
CA LEU A 36 -13.25 2.38 1.03
C LEU A 36 -12.92 1.64 2.33
N GLY A 37 -13.93 1.40 3.16
CA GLY A 37 -13.74 0.71 4.45
C GLY A 37 -13.19 -0.71 4.28
N VAL A 38 -13.60 -1.40 3.22
CA VAL A 38 -13.10 -2.75 2.92
C VAL A 38 -11.62 -2.70 2.50
N VAL A 39 -11.26 -1.78 1.59
CA VAL A 39 -9.87 -1.62 1.14
C VAL A 39 -8.96 -1.24 2.29
N VAL A 40 -9.33 -0.22 3.08
CA VAL A 40 -8.57 0.22 4.25
C VAL A 40 -8.46 -0.90 5.28
N GLY A 41 -9.55 -1.62 5.55
CA GLY A 41 -9.54 -2.76 6.48
C GLY A 41 -8.61 -3.88 6.06
N ILE A 42 -8.59 -4.24 4.77
CA ILE A 42 -7.65 -5.26 4.23
C ILE A 42 -6.21 -4.78 4.35
N CYS A 43 -5.90 -3.53 4.00
CA CYS A 43 -4.55 -3.00 4.09
C CYS A 43 -4.05 -2.98 5.55
N ILE A 44 -4.87 -2.49 6.49
CA ILE A 44 -4.51 -2.48 7.91
C ILE A 44 -4.30 -3.91 8.44
N LEU A 45 -5.21 -4.83 8.12
CA LEU A 45 -5.10 -6.23 8.57
C LEU A 45 -3.85 -6.89 8.00
N ALA A 46 -3.55 -6.69 6.72
CA ALA A 46 -2.35 -7.21 6.10
C ALA A 46 -1.09 -6.68 6.78
N ASP A 47 -1.01 -5.37 7.04
CA ASP A 47 0.13 -4.77 7.71
C ASP A 47 0.29 -5.28 9.14
N VAL A 48 -0.81 -5.41 9.90
CA VAL A 48 -0.79 -5.98 11.25
C VAL A 48 -0.21 -7.40 11.22
N LEU A 49 -0.64 -8.23 10.27
CA LEU A 49 -0.13 -9.59 10.12
C LEU A 49 1.35 -9.62 9.70
N LEU A 50 1.75 -8.80 8.73
CA LEU A 50 3.11 -8.79 8.20
C LEU A 50 4.10 -8.16 9.19
N ILE A 51 3.75 -7.06 9.85
CA ILE A 51 4.56 -6.44 10.90
C ILE A 51 4.71 -7.40 12.09
N GLY A 52 3.60 -8.04 12.51
CA GLY A 52 3.61 -9.06 13.56
C GLY A 52 4.52 -10.24 13.19
N ALA A 53 4.41 -10.76 11.97
CA ALA A 53 5.26 -11.82 11.46
C ALA A 53 6.75 -11.44 11.48
N GLY A 54 7.08 -10.21 11.02
CA GLY A 54 8.44 -9.69 11.08
C GLY A 54 8.99 -9.61 12.48
N THR A 55 8.17 -9.17 13.44
CA THR A 55 8.55 -9.06 14.85
C THR A 55 8.80 -10.44 15.51
N VAL A 56 8.07 -11.47 15.09
CA VAL A 56 8.29 -12.85 15.57
C VAL A 56 9.54 -13.50 14.96
N GLY A 57 10.22 -12.84 14.03
CA GLY A 57 11.48 -13.32 13.44
C GLY A 57 11.32 -14.06 12.12
N ILE A 58 10.14 -14.07 11.51
CA ILE A 58 9.90 -14.67 10.17
C ILE A 58 10.71 -13.98 9.07
N GLY A 59 11.19 -12.75 9.31
CA GLY A 59 12.06 -12.03 8.38
C GLY A 59 13.29 -12.81 7.96
N ALA A 60 13.88 -13.61 8.86
CA ALA A 60 15.01 -14.49 8.54
C ALA A 60 14.60 -15.60 7.55
N ILE A 61 13.39 -16.14 7.66
CA ILE A 61 12.86 -17.19 6.76
C ILE A 61 12.64 -16.61 5.35
N VAL A 62 12.15 -15.38 5.26
CA VAL A 62 11.96 -14.68 3.96
C VAL A 62 13.30 -14.54 3.23
N LEU A 63 14.37 -14.26 3.96
CA LEU A 63 15.72 -14.14 3.39
C LEU A 63 16.32 -15.50 2.97
N LEU A 64 15.84 -16.62 3.53
CA LEU A 64 16.27 -17.97 3.15
C LEU A 64 15.58 -18.49 1.87
N ALA A 65 14.59 -17.78 1.35
CA ALA A 65 13.87 -18.17 0.13
C ALA A 65 14.02 -17.15 -1.00
N PRO A 66 15.24 -16.82 -1.46
CA PRO A 66 15.47 -15.76 -2.44
C PRO A 66 14.74 -16.00 -3.77
N TRP A 67 14.55 -17.26 -4.17
CA TRP A 67 13.78 -17.62 -5.35
C TRP A 67 12.31 -17.18 -5.26
N ALA A 68 11.70 -17.26 -4.07
CA ALA A 68 10.31 -16.85 -3.87
C ALA A 68 10.18 -15.32 -3.97
N LEU A 69 11.16 -14.58 -3.44
CA LEU A 69 11.22 -13.13 -3.60
C LEU A 69 11.39 -12.74 -5.07
N GLU A 70 12.20 -13.48 -5.84
CA GLU A 70 12.40 -13.21 -7.26
C GLU A 70 11.12 -13.47 -8.09
N VAL A 71 10.41 -14.56 -7.82
CA VAL A 71 9.09 -14.82 -8.42
C VAL A 71 8.10 -13.72 -8.08
N LEU A 72 8.02 -13.32 -6.81
CA LEU A 72 7.15 -12.26 -6.34
C LEU A 72 7.50 -10.92 -7.01
N ARG A 73 8.79 -10.63 -7.18
CA ARG A 73 9.31 -9.45 -7.86
C ARG A 73 8.77 -9.35 -9.28
N TRP A 74 8.90 -10.39 -10.09
CA TRP A 74 8.46 -10.36 -11.48
C TRP A 74 6.94 -10.36 -11.62
N LEU A 75 6.21 -11.07 -10.75
CA LEU A 75 4.76 -10.97 -10.68
C LEU A 75 4.32 -9.55 -10.30
N GLY A 76 5.01 -8.93 -9.36
CA GLY A 76 4.78 -7.54 -8.96
C GLY A 76 5.04 -6.56 -10.11
N VAL A 77 6.16 -6.70 -10.83
CA VAL A 77 6.48 -5.87 -12.01
C VAL A 77 5.37 -5.98 -13.06
N ALA A 78 4.99 -7.20 -13.43
CA ALA A 78 3.93 -7.44 -14.41
C ALA A 78 2.60 -6.80 -13.97
N TYR A 79 2.25 -6.94 -12.69
CA TYR A 79 1.04 -6.39 -12.14
C TYR A 79 1.05 -4.84 -12.08
N LEU A 80 2.17 -4.23 -11.68
CA LEU A 80 2.32 -2.77 -11.64
C LEU A 80 2.22 -2.16 -13.03
N LEU A 81 2.84 -2.77 -14.03
CA LEU A 81 2.75 -2.34 -15.43
C LEU A 81 1.33 -2.47 -15.98
N TRP A 82 0.64 -3.57 -15.69
CA TRP A 82 -0.76 -3.76 -16.07
C TRP A 82 -1.66 -2.70 -15.40
N PHE A 83 -1.45 -2.41 -14.13
CA PHE A 83 -2.23 -1.39 -13.41
C PHE A 83 -1.91 0.03 -13.93
N ALA A 84 -0.64 0.35 -14.24
CA ALA A 84 -0.24 1.60 -14.87
C ALA A 84 -0.91 1.78 -16.23
N TRP A 85 -0.95 0.73 -17.06
CA TRP A 85 -1.63 0.74 -18.35
C TRP A 85 -3.13 1.02 -18.21
N THR A 86 -3.80 0.35 -17.26
CA THR A 86 -5.24 0.59 -17.02
C THR A 86 -5.52 2.01 -16.54
N SER A 87 -4.65 2.59 -15.69
CA SER A 87 -4.75 3.98 -15.24
C SER A 87 -4.54 4.96 -16.40
N LEU A 88 -3.55 4.72 -17.26
CA LEU A 88 -3.29 5.58 -18.43
C LEU A 88 -4.43 5.51 -19.45
N ARG A 89 -5.02 4.34 -19.64
CA ARG A 89 -6.20 4.16 -20.48
C ARG A 89 -7.40 4.92 -19.93
N SER A 90 -7.62 4.89 -18.62
CA SER A 90 -8.66 5.66 -17.93
C SER A 90 -8.47 7.17 -18.11
N ALA A 91 -7.23 7.65 -18.03
CA ALA A 91 -6.91 9.07 -18.23
C ALA A 91 -7.21 9.58 -19.67
N ARG A 92 -7.06 8.72 -20.68
CA ARG A 92 -7.29 9.08 -22.11
C ARG A 92 -8.76 9.14 -22.48
N THR A 93 -9.60 8.34 -21.83
CA THR A 93 -11.04 8.40 -22.04
C THR A 93 -11.61 9.51 -21.18
N ALA A 94 -11.93 10.68 -21.80
CA ALA A 94 -12.50 11.86 -21.13
C ALA A 94 -13.82 11.56 -20.38
N SER A 95 -14.42 10.41 -20.60
CA SER A 95 -15.51 9.78 -19.87
C SER A 95 -15.11 9.18 -18.52
N GLY A 96 -13.94 9.54 -17.98
CA GLY A 96 -13.34 8.90 -16.80
C GLY A 96 -14.22 8.79 -15.57
N LEU A 97 -15.23 9.63 -15.41
CA LEU A 97 -16.27 9.46 -14.38
C LEU A 97 -17.54 8.78 -14.93
N GLU A 98 -17.88 8.99 -16.21
CA GLU A 98 -19.12 8.43 -16.81
C GLU A 98 -18.93 7.00 -17.34
N ALA A 99 -17.76 6.66 -17.90
CA ALA A 99 -17.50 5.31 -18.39
C ALA A 99 -17.14 4.31 -17.26
N ASP A 100 -16.67 4.79 -16.11
CA ASP A 100 -16.38 3.97 -14.94
C ASP A 100 -17.50 4.07 -13.88
N THR A 101 -18.71 4.44 -14.28
CA THR A 101 -19.93 4.36 -13.46
C THR A 101 -20.37 2.91 -13.21
N GLN A 102 -19.78 1.94 -13.87
CA GLN A 102 -19.90 0.56 -13.42
C GLN A 102 -19.20 0.44 -12.07
N GLN A 103 -20.00 0.40 -11.01
CA GLN A 103 -19.55 0.04 -9.67
C GLN A 103 -18.72 -1.24 -9.79
N ARG A 104 -17.43 -1.15 -9.47
CA ARG A 104 -16.58 -2.34 -9.44
C ARG A 104 -17.15 -3.29 -8.40
N SER A 105 -17.32 -4.53 -8.77
CA SER A 105 -17.83 -5.54 -7.83
C SER A 105 -16.89 -5.60 -6.62
N LEU A 106 -17.46 -5.76 -5.43
CA LEU A 106 -16.70 -5.93 -4.19
C LEU A 106 -15.59 -6.98 -4.34
N LYS A 107 -15.90 -8.10 -5.02
CA LYS A 107 -14.93 -9.17 -5.31
C LYS A 107 -13.72 -8.64 -6.10
N SER A 108 -13.94 -7.84 -7.13
CA SER A 108 -12.85 -7.27 -7.94
C SER A 108 -11.96 -6.35 -7.09
N ILE A 109 -12.56 -5.52 -6.23
CA ILE A 109 -11.81 -4.59 -5.37
C ILE A 109 -11.01 -5.35 -4.32
N VAL A 110 -11.60 -6.36 -3.68
CA VAL A 110 -10.90 -7.23 -2.72
C VAL A 110 -9.70 -7.91 -3.38
N LEU A 111 -9.90 -8.56 -4.54
CA LEU A 111 -8.82 -9.23 -5.26
C LEU A 111 -7.72 -8.25 -5.68
N THR A 112 -8.09 -7.05 -6.15
CA THR A 112 -7.12 -6.00 -6.50
C THR A 112 -6.33 -5.57 -5.28
N THR A 113 -6.98 -5.35 -4.14
CA THR A 113 -6.32 -4.94 -2.89
C THR A 113 -5.33 -6.01 -2.41
N LEU A 114 -5.77 -7.27 -2.39
CA LEU A 114 -4.91 -8.40 -2.00
C LEU A 114 -3.72 -8.53 -2.95
N ALA A 115 -3.94 -8.42 -4.26
CA ALA A 115 -2.87 -8.49 -5.23
C ALA A 115 -1.84 -7.36 -5.06
N LEU A 116 -2.29 -6.11 -4.91
CA LEU A 116 -1.40 -4.95 -4.68
C LEU A 116 -0.63 -5.04 -3.37
N THR A 117 -1.18 -5.71 -2.37
CA THR A 117 -0.53 -5.92 -1.09
C THR A 117 0.45 -7.08 -1.14
N PHE A 118 0.00 -8.26 -1.54
CA PHE A 118 0.77 -9.50 -1.39
C PHE A 118 1.66 -9.85 -2.60
N LEU A 119 1.41 -9.30 -3.80
CA LEU A 119 2.30 -9.46 -4.95
C LEU A 119 3.39 -8.37 -5.01
N ASN A 120 3.44 -7.47 -4.03
CA ASN A 120 4.48 -6.46 -3.92
C ASN A 120 5.61 -6.96 -2.99
N PRO A 121 6.79 -7.34 -3.51
CA PRO A 121 7.88 -7.80 -2.67
C PRO A 121 8.42 -6.72 -1.73
N GLY A 122 8.28 -5.43 -2.09
CA GLY A 122 8.65 -4.32 -1.22
C GLY A 122 7.91 -4.37 0.11
N VAL A 123 6.65 -4.79 0.13
CA VAL A 123 5.86 -4.91 1.37
C VAL A 123 6.52 -5.91 2.33
N TYR A 124 7.02 -7.05 1.84
CA TYR A 124 7.71 -8.03 2.70
C TYR A 124 9.04 -7.50 3.21
N LEU A 125 9.80 -6.80 2.35
CA LEU A 125 11.08 -6.22 2.74
C LEU A 125 10.88 -5.11 3.79
N ASP A 126 9.89 -4.25 3.59
CA ASP A 126 9.64 -3.11 4.47
C ASP A 126 8.98 -3.56 5.79
N THR A 127 7.93 -4.38 5.72
CA THR A 127 7.14 -4.73 6.93
C THR A 127 7.70 -5.93 7.67
N VAL A 128 8.12 -7.00 6.97
CA VAL A 128 8.57 -8.23 7.62
C VAL A 128 10.05 -8.13 7.98
N VAL A 129 10.90 -7.73 7.02
CA VAL A 129 12.34 -7.71 7.24
C VAL A 129 12.76 -6.43 7.97
N MET A 130 12.48 -5.26 7.41
CA MET A 130 13.01 -4.00 7.94
C MET A 130 12.36 -3.61 9.28
N LEU A 131 11.01 -3.58 9.36
CA LEU A 131 10.33 -3.28 10.62
C LEU A 131 10.61 -4.34 11.69
N GLY A 132 10.68 -5.63 11.31
CA GLY A 132 11.05 -6.70 12.22
C GLY A 132 12.44 -6.49 12.82
N ASN A 133 13.45 -6.18 12.01
CA ASN A 133 14.80 -5.90 12.47
C ASN A 133 14.85 -4.65 13.36
N LEU A 134 14.18 -3.56 12.97
CA LEU A 134 14.13 -2.33 13.75
C LEU A 134 13.42 -2.54 15.10
N ALA A 135 12.39 -3.40 15.16
CA ALA A 135 11.74 -3.77 16.40
C ALA A 135 12.72 -4.46 17.35
N HIS A 136 13.51 -5.43 16.87
CA HIS A 136 14.49 -6.15 17.69
C HIS A 136 15.62 -5.25 18.19
N GLN A 137 16.01 -4.21 17.44
CA GLN A 137 17.00 -3.22 17.88
C GLN A 137 16.53 -2.37 19.08
N GLN A 138 15.23 -2.35 19.40
CA GLN A 138 14.70 -1.63 20.57
C GLN A 138 15.00 -2.33 21.92
N GLY A 139 15.56 -3.52 21.89
CA GLY A 139 15.81 -4.33 23.09
C GLY A 139 14.54 -4.95 23.67
N HIS A 140 14.71 -5.86 24.66
CA HIS A 140 13.64 -6.73 25.17
C HIS A 140 12.36 -6.00 25.61
N GLY A 141 12.47 -4.80 26.20
CA GLY A 141 11.29 -4.02 26.64
C GLY A 141 10.71 -3.10 25.56
N GLY A 142 11.41 -2.91 24.45
CA GLY A 142 11.04 -1.96 23.37
C GLY A 142 10.33 -2.61 22.19
N VAL A 143 10.53 -3.91 21.96
CA VAL A 143 9.98 -4.64 20.79
C VAL A 143 8.46 -4.48 20.68
N GLY A 144 7.73 -4.86 21.74
CA GLY A 144 6.26 -4.80 21.74
C GLY A 144 5.70 -3.39 21.50
N PRO A 145 6.12 -2.37 22.30
CA PRO A 145 5.68 -1.00 22.08
C PRO A 145 6.03 -0.46 20.69
N PHE A 146 7.21 -0.76 20.15
CA PHE A 146 7.58 -0.36 18.78
C PHE A 146 6.66 -1.00 17.74
N THR A 147 6.42 -2.32 17.85
CA THR A 147 5.52 -3.06 16.93
C THR A 147 4.11 -2.48 16.93
N ILE A 148 3.55 -2.24 18.14
CA ILE A 148 2.24 -1.61 18.27
C ILE A 148 2.25 -0.21 17.64
N GLY A 149 3.30 0.57 17.87
CA GLY A 149 3.48 1.88 17.26
C GLY A 149 3.47 1.82 15.73
N ALA A 150 4.22 0.88 15.13
CA ALA A 150 4.25 0.67 13.68
C ALA A 150 2.88 0.29 13.10
N MET A 151 2.16 -0.62 13.78
CA MET A 151 0.79 -1.00 13.40
C MET A 151 -0.18 0.18 13.47
N LEU A 152 -0.08 1.01 14.54
CA LEU A 152 -0.87 2.24 14.66
C LEU A 152 -0.49 3.27 13.57
N GLY A 153 0.78 3.35 13.21
CA GLY A 153 1.27 4.16 12.10
C GLY A 153 0.56 3.78 10.79
N SER A 154 0.56 2.50 10.45
CA SER A 154 -0.15 1.96 9.28
C SER A 154 -1.65 2.29 9.34
N ALA A 155 -2.31 1.95 10.43
CA ALA A 155 -3.75 2.17 10.58
C ALA A 155 -4.12 3.67 10.44
N THR A 156 -3.40 4.55 11.14
CA THR A 156 -3.67 6.00 11.09
C THR A 156 -3.38 6.59 9.72
N TRP A 157 -2.34 6.09 9.02
CA TRP A 157 -2.02 6.52 7.67
C TRP A 157 -3.13 6.14 6.68
N PHE A 158 -3.52 4.87 6.62
CA PHE A 158 -4.54 4.41 5.67
C PHE A 158 -5.92 5.01 5.95
N LEU A 159 -6.29 5.17 7.21
CA LEU A 159 -7.51 5.90 7.59
C LEU A 159 -7.41 7.37 7.16
N GLY A 160 -6.29 8.03 7.43
CA GLY A 160 -6.07 9.43 7.11
C GLY A 160 -6.15 9.71 5.61
N ILE A 161 -5.38 8.96 4.79
CA ILE A 161 -5.38 9.15 3.33
C ILE A 161 -6.74 8.78 2.70
N GLY A 162 -7.36 7.67 3.15
CA GLY A 162 -8.61 7.19 2.59
C GLY A 162 -9.79 8.11 2.90
N TYR A 163 -10.01 8.41 4.16
CA TYR A 163 -11.12 9.27 4.57
C TYR A 163 -10.84 10.75 4.29
N GLY A 164 -9.57 11.19 4.30
CA GLY A 164 -9.17 12.49 3.81
C GLY A 164 -9.51 12.67 2.32
N ALA A 165 -9.20 11.69 1.48
CA ALA A 165 -9.58 11.69 0.07
C ALA A 165 -11.11 11.70 -0.11
N ARG A 166 -11.84 10.96 0.72
CA ARG A 166 -13.31 10.97 0.72
C ARG A 166 -13.88 12.35 1.07
N GLY A 167 -13.30 13.04 2.05
CA GLY A 167 -13.69 14.41 2.42
C GLY A 167 -13.46 15.41 1.29
N LEU A 168 -12.35 15.27 0.57
CA LEU A 168 -11.98 16.12 -0.56
C LEU A 168 -12.58 15.66 -1.90
N SER A 169 -13.37 14.59 -1.94
CA SER A 169 -13.89 13.97 -3.16
C SER A 169 -14.62 14.95 -4.08
N ARG A 170 -15.36 15.94 -3.51
CA ARG A 170 -16.06 16.97 -4.29
C ARG A 170 -15.11 17.79 -5.16
N TYR A 171 -13.89 18.06 -4.71
CA TYR A 171 -12.88 18.82 -5.45
C TYR A 171 -12.08 17.89 -6.37
N LEU A 172 -11.76 16.71 -5.89
CA LEU A 172 -10.94 15.72 -6.60
C LEU A 172 -11.72 14.98 -7.70
N ALA A 173 -13.05 14.94 -7.65
CA ALA A 173 -13.90 14.30 -8.65
C ALA A 173 -14.05 15.08 -9.97
N ARG A 174 -13.44 16.28 -10.09
CA ARG A 174 -13.46 17.04 -11.36
C ARG A 174 -12.75 16.23 -12.46
N PRO A 175 -13.31 16.11 -13.68
CA PRO A 175 -12.75 15.28 -14.74
C PRO A 175 -11.26 15.53 -15.02
N ARG A 176 -10.83 16.80 -15.07
CA ARG A 176 -9.43 17.18 -15.27
C ARG A 176 -8.53 16.74 -14.12
N VAL A 177 -8.98 16.88 -12.87
CA VAL A 177 -8.23 16.46 -11.68
C VAL A 177 -8.06 14.95 -11.71
N TRP A 178 -9.12 14.23 -12.09
CA TRP A 178 -9.11 12.78 -12.21
C TRP A 178 -8.12 12.29 -13.28
N GLN A 179 -8.14 12.92 -14.47
CA GLN A 179 -7.16 12.62 -15.51
C GLN A 179 -5.72 12.83 -15.05
N VAL A 180 -5.45 13.95 -14.37
CA VAL A 180 -4.12 14.24 -13.80
C VAL A 180 -3.73 13.19 -12.76
N LEU A 181 -4.65 12.82 -11.86
CA LEU A 181 -4.41 11.76 -10.86
C LEU A 181 -4.09 10.42 -11.52
N ASP A 182 -4.87 9.98 -12.51
CA ASP A 182 -4.62 8.72 -13.21
C ASP A 182 -3.27 8.72 -13.94
N VAL A 183 -2.86 9.86 -14.53
CA VAL A 183 -1.53 10.02 -15.14
C VAL A 183 -0.43 9.96 -14.07
N ILE A 184 -0.58 10.67 -12.96
CA ILE A 184 0.40 10.63 -11.85
C ILE A 184 0.52 9.20 -11.30
N ILE A 185 -0.61 8.54 -11.06
CA ILE A 185 -0.63 7.15 -10.60
C ILE A 185 0.10 6.25 -11.61
N ALA A 186 -0.18 6.38 -12.90
CA ALA A 186 0.49 5.59 -13.93
C ALA A 186 2.01 5.81 -13.94
N ILE A 187 2.46 7.07 -13.85
CA ILE A 187 3.89 7.41 -13.80
C ILE A 187 4.54 6.79 -12.56
N VAL A 188 3.94 6.94 -11.38
CA VAL A 188 4.45 6.38 -10.13
C VAL A 188 4.56 4.86 -10.23
N LEU A 189 3.52 4.19 -10.76
CA LEU A 189 3.51 2.73 -10.92
C LEU A 189 4.59 2.24 -11.89
N VAL A 190 4.84 2.98 -13.00
CA VAL A 190 5.93 2.65 -13.93
C VAL A 190 7.28 2.83 -13.25
N ILE A 191 7.50 3.94 -12.53
CA ILE A 191 8.75 4.16 -11.79
C ILE A 191 8.98 3.03 -10.77
N LEU A 192 7.94 2.63 -10.04
CA LEU A 192 8.02 1.53 -9.07
C LEU A 192 8.30 0.19 -9.77
N ALA A 193 7.65 -0.08 -10.91
CA ALA A 193 7.90 -1.29 -11.69
C ALA A 193 9.35 -1.35 -12.18
N VAL A 194 9.88 -0.23 -12.69
CA VAL A 194 11.29 -0.14 -13.15
C VAL A 194 12.25 -0.31 -11.98
N ARG A 195 12.02 0.37 -10.85
CA ARG A 195 12.83 0.20 -9.64
C ARG A 195 12.82 -1.25 -9.17
N LEU A 196 11.65 -1.87 -9.16
CA LEU A 196 11.50 -3.26 -8.76
C LEU A 196 12.18 -4.22 -9.74
N ALA A 197 12.19 -3.91 -11.04
CA ALA A 197 12.86 -4.72 -12.07
C ALA A 197 14.39 -4.60 -12.02
N LEU A 198 14.91 -3.46 -11.59
CA LEU A 198 16.36 -3.21 -11.52
C LEU A 198 17.00 -3.72 -10.21
N GLY A 199 16.21 -4.01 -9.16
CA GLY A 199 16.67 -4.48 -7.85
C GLY A 199 16.84 -3.34 -6.89
#